data_1b260c5cf0448ee684e657d8f0f9e2a5
#
_entry.id   1b260c5cf0448ee684e657d8f0f9e2a5
#
_cell.length_a   1.000
_cell.length_b   1.000
_cell.length_c   1.000
_cell.angle_alpha   90.00
_cell.angle_beta   90.00
_cell.angle_gamma   90.00
#
_symmetry.space_group_name_H-M   'P 1'
#
loop_
_entity.id
_entity.type
_entity.pdbx_description
1 polymer ?
#
loop_
_entity_poly.entity_id
_entity_poly.type
_entity_poly.pdbx_seq_one_letter_code
_entity_poly.pdbx_strand_id
1 'polypeptide(L)'
;MDLIYLDYNCFQRGFDDPYQIKIQLEALACEEIFARVERGKIKLVWSFMHEDENILCPFMERKLEVCCLSILCQVKVGPDEEICQLANDFQQKGNLSSKDALHLACAIYANSHFFITCDDELIKRAKRLNLELRIINPVDYIREVEK
;
A
#
# COMPACT_ATOMS: atom_id res chain seq x y z
N MET A 1 -8.71 -3.02 15.68
CA MET A 1 -8.16 -3.71 14.48
C MET A 1 -7.68 -2.66 13.50
N ASP A 2 -6.43 -2.77 13.06
CA ASP A 2 -5.89 -1.80 12.12
C ASP A 2 -6.43 -2.00 10.71
N LEU A 3 -6.72 -0.89 10.05
CA LEU A 3 -7.01 -0.84 8.62
C LEU A 3 -5.74 -0.33 7.92
N ILE A 4 -5.25 -1.10 6.97
CA ILE A 4 -3.98 -0.85 6.31
C ILE A 4 -4.19 -0.65 4.82
N TYR A 5 -3.57 0.39 4.29
CA TYR A 5 -3.44 0.60 2.85
C TYR A 5 -2.04 0.16 2.44
N LEU A 6 -1.96 -0.95 1.71
CA LEU A 6 -0.69 -1.41 1.14
C LEU A 6 -0.52 -0.78 -0.24
N ASP A 7 0.62 -0.13 -0.47
CA ASP A 7 0.98 0.30 -1.82
C ASP A 7 1.06 -0.92 -2.74
N TYR A 8 0.78 -0.73 -4.02
CA TYR A 8 0.77 -1.82 -4.98
C TYR A 8 2.08 -2.59 -5.00
N ASN A 9 3.22 -1.93 -4.79
CA ASN A 9 4.54 -2.59 -4.75
C ASN A 9 4.61 -3.68 -3.67
N CYS A 10 3.86 -3.56 -2.59
CA CYS A 10 3.82 -4.57 -1.53
C CYS A 10 3.14 -5.87 -1.99
N PHE A 11 2.17 -5.78 -2.89
CA PHE A 11 1.51 -6.95 -3.47
C PHE A 11 2.44 -7.72 -4.40
N GLN A 12 3.43 -7.04 -4.98
CA GLN A 12 4.34 -7.64 -5.97
C GLN A 12 5.73 -7.97 -5.42
N ARG A 13 6.03 -7.58 -4.18
CA ARG A 13 7.40 -7.67 -3.66
C ARG A 13 7.96 -9.09 -3.68
N GLY A 14 7.12 -10.10 -3.54
CA GLY A 14 7.53 -11.51 -3.60
C GLY A 14 8.08 -11.94 -4.96
N PHE A 15 7.81 -11.19 -6.02
CA PHE A 15 8.30 -11.48 -7.39
C PHE A 15 9.54 -10.68 -7.76
N ASP A 16 9.99 -9.77 -6.89
CA ASP A 16 11.16 -8.95 -7.18
C ASP A 16 12.45 -9.71 -6.87
N ASP A 17 13.59 -9.11 -7.21
CA ASP A 17 14.90 -9.76 -7.13
C ASP A 17 15.21 -10.32 -5.74
N PRO A 18 15.21 -11.66 -5.55
CA PRO A 18 15.41 -12.25 -4.24
C PRO A 18 16.85 -12.20 -3.74
N TYR A 19 17.79 -11.74 -4.58
CA TYR A 19 19.19 -11.65 -4.20
C TYR A 19 19.54 -10.37 -3.42
N GLN A 20 18.63 -9.39 -3.43
CA GLN A 20 18.81 -8.18 -2.63
C GLN A 20 18.19 -8.39 -1.25
N ILE A 21 19.00 -8.22 -0.21
CA ILE A 21 18.57 -8.45 1.17
C ILE A 21 17.36 -7.58 1.55
N LYS A 22 17.39 -6.32 1.16
CA LYS A 22 16.27 -5.40 1.43
C LYS A 22 14.96 -5.94 0.84
N ILE A 23 15.00 -6.42 -0.39
CA ILE A 23 13.82 -6.99 -1.07
C ILE A 23 13.35 -8.27 -0.40
N GLN A 24 14.28 -9.14 0.00
CA GLN A 24 13.94 -10.36 0.74
C GLN A 24 13.21 -10.05 2.05
N LEU A 25 13.72 -9.08 2.81
CA LEU A 25 13.11 -8.69 4.09
C LEU A 25 11.72 -8.08 3.87
N GLU A 26 11.58 -7.24 2.86
CA GLU A 26 10.30 -6.62 2.51
C GLU A 26 9.29 -7.66 2.05
N ALA A 27 9.72 -8.63 1.23
CA ALA A 27 8.87 -9.72 0.77
C ALA A 27 8.35 -10.57 1.94
N LEU A 28 9.23 -10.91 2.87
CA LEU A 28 8.85 -11.67 4.07
C LEU A 28 7.86 -10.88 4.94
N ALA A 29 8.10 -9.59 5.09
CA ALA A 29 7.19 -8.73 5.86
C ALA A 29 5.81 -8.62 5.21
N CYS A 30 5.75 -8.47 3.88
CA CYS A 30 4.49 -8.45 3.15
C CYS A 30 3.74 -9.77 3.29
N GLU A 31 4.45 -10.90 3.20
CA GLU A 31 3.88 -12.23 3.43
C GLU A 31 3.23 -12.34 4.81
N GLU A 32 3.92 -11.84 5.84
CA GLU A 32 3.39 -11.85 7.21
C GLU A 32 2.16 -10.94 7.32
N ILE A 33 2.16 -9.80 6.65
CA ILE A 33 0.98 -8.91 6.61
C ILE A 33 -0.22 -9.66 6.04
N PHE A 34 -0.07 -10.33 4.89
CA PHE A 34 -1.17 -11.10 4.30
C PHE A 34 -1.62 -12.25 5.22
N ALA A 35 -0.68 -12.91 5.89
CA ALA A 35 -1.01 -13.95 6.86
C ALA A 35 -1.85 -13.40 8.02
N ARG A 36 -1.54 -12.20 8.50
CA ARG A 36 -2.31 -11.54 9.55
C ARG A 36 -3.72 -11.18 9.09
N VAL A 37 -3.88 -10.80 7.83
CA VAL A 37 -5.21 -10.56 7.24
C VAL A 37 -6.03 -11.86 7.24
N GLU A 38 -5.43 -12.95 6.79
CA GLU A 38 -6.09 -14.26 6.77
C GLU A 38 -6.50 -14.72 8.16
N ARG A 39 -5.71 -14.40 9.17
CA ARG A 39 -6.04 -14.72 10.58
C ARG A 39 -7.02 -13.74 11.22
N GLY A 40 -7.50 -12.77 10.47
CA GLY A 40 -8.48 -11.80 10.97
C GLY A 40 -7.89 -10.76 11.94
N LYS A 41 -6.59 -10.55 11.93
CA LYS A 41 -5.90 -9.62 12.84
C LYS A 41 -5.92 -8.19 12.35
N ILE A 42 -5.93 -7.99 11.03
CA ILE A 42 -5.92 -6.68 10.37
C ILE A 42 -6.80 -6.73 9.12
N LYS A 43 -7.15 -5.55 8.60
CA LYS A 43 -7.91 -5.40 7.36
C LYS A 43 -7.11 -4.62 6.35
N LEU A 44 -7.30 -4.92 5.07
CA LEU A 44 -6.65 -4.23 3.95
C LEU A 44 -7.66 -3.49 3.08
N VAL A 45 -7.17 -2.41 2.46
CA VAL A 45 -7.91 -1.64 1.46
C VAL A 45 -7.50 -2.09 0.06
N TRP A 46 -8.48 -2.21 -0.83
CA TRP A 46 -8.25 -2.36 -2.27
C TRP A 46 -8.94 -1.19 -2.97
N SER A 47 -8.16 -0.35 -3.64
CA SER A 47 -8.68 0.83 -4.32
C SER A 47 -8.68 0.65 -5.83
N PHE A 48 -9.36 1.56 -6.53
CA PHE A 48 -9.31 1.62 -7.99
C PHE A 48 -7.89 1.80 -8.52
N MET A 49 -6.99 2.39 -7.73
CA MET A 49 -5.57 2.53 -8.11
C MET A 49 -4.86 1.18 -8.16
N HIS A 50 -5.12 0.31 -7.20
CA HIS A 50 -4.60 -1.06 -7.23
C HIS A 50 -5.13 -1.81 -8.46
N GLU A 51 -6.41 -1.68 -8.73
CA GLU A 51 -7.06 -2.34 -9.86
C GLU A 51 -6.44 -1.90 -11.18
N ASP A 52 -6.27 -0.59 -11.37
CA ASP A 52 -5.69 -0.04 -12.59
C ASP A 52 -4.24 -0.50 -12.79
N GLU A 53 -3.44 -0.47 -11.74
CA GLU A 53 -2.05 -0.93 -11.82
C GLU A 53 -1.97 -2.43 -12.14
N ASN A 54 -2.86 -3.22 -11.56
CA ASN A 54 -2.87 -4.66 -11.81
C ASN A 54 -3.31 -4.99 -13.23
N ILE A 55 -4.30 -4.25 -13.76
CA ILE A 55 -4.72 -4.42 -15.15
C ILE A 55 -3.56 -4.15 -16.11
N LEU A 56 -2.74 -3.15 -15.80
CA LEU A 56 -1.60 -2.74 -16.64
C LEU A 56 -0.36 -3.61 -16.43
N CYS A 57 -0.37 -4.52 -15.47
CA CYS A 57 0.78 -5.38 -15.20
C CYS A 57 1.02 -6.33 -16.38
N PRO A 58 2.23 -6.32 -17.00
CA PRO A 58 2.51 -7.14 -18.17
C PRO A 58 2.84 -8.60 -17.85
N PHE A 59 3.02 -8.92 -16.57
CA PHE A 59 3.41 -10.27 -16.14
C PHE A 59 2.20 -11.03 -15.62
N MET A 60 1.71 -11.99 -16.41
CA MET A 60 0.48 -12.72 -16.12
C MET A 60 0.53 -13.41 -14.74
N GLU A 61 1.66 -14.02 -14.39
CA GLU A 61 1.80 -14.72 -13.11
C GLU A 61 1.62 -13.77 -11.92
N ARG A 62 2.26 -12.61 -11.97
CA ARG A 62 2.13 -11.57 -10.93
C ARG A 62 0.70 -11.06 -10.85
N LYS A 63 0.11 -10.79 -12.01
CA LYS A 63 -1.25 -10.27 -12.14
C LYS A 63 -2.27 -11.20 -11.50
N LEU A 64 -2.17 -12.50 -11.75
CA LEU A 64 -3.06 -13.51 -11.17
C LEU A 64 -2.88 -13.63 -9.66
N GLU A 65 -1.64 -13.60 -9.19
CA GLU A 65 -1.37 -13.68 -7.75
C GLU A 65 -1.94 -12.45 -7.03
N VAL A 66 -1.78 -11.27 -7.59
CA VAL A 66 -2.34 -10.05 -7.00
C VAL A 66 -3.86 -10.10 -7.02
N CYS A 67 -4.48 -10.64 -8.07
CA CYS A 67 -5.93 -10.86 -8.10
C CYS A 67 -6.39 -11.74 -6.92
N CYS A 68 -5.64 -12.80 -6.63
CA CYS A 68 -5.94 -13.67 -5.49
C CYS A 68 -5.80 -12.91 -4.15
N LEU A 69 -4.75 -12.11 -4.01
CA LEU A 69 -4.52 -11.32 -2.80
C LEU A 69 -5.60 -10.24 -2.62
N SER A 70 -6.14 -9.69 -3.72
CA SER A 70 -7.18 -8.67 -3.66
C SER A 70 -8.46 -9.18 -2.98
N ILE A 71 -8.70 -10.49 -3.02
CA ILE A 71 -9.86 -11.11 -2.38
C ILE A 71 -9.78 -10.98 -0.85
N LEU A 72 -8.56 -10.91 -0.32
CA LEU A 72 -8.33 -10.74 1.12
C LEU A 72 -8.66 -9.33 1.61
N CYS A 73 -8.77 -8.35 0.70
CA CYS A 73 -8.99 -6.96 1.05
C CYS A 73 -10.47 -6.71 1.31
N GLN A 74 -10.81 -6.33 2.53
CA GLN A 74 -12.20 -6.18 2.98
C GLN A 74 -12.83 -4.84 2.60
N VAL A 75 -12.00 -3.80 2.49
CA VAL A 75 -12.48 -2.44 2.22
C VAL A 75 -12.17 -2.07 0.78
N LYS A 76 -13.21 -1.77 0.00
CA LYS A 76 -13.07 -1.41 -1.41
C LYS A 76 -13.29 0.09 -1.57
N VAL A 77 -12.43 0.74 -2.35
CA VAL A 77 -12.51 2.19 -2.62
C VAL A 77 -12.60 2.41 -4.12
N GLY A 78 -13.71 2.96 -4.57
CA GLY A 78 -13.90 3.36 -5.96
C GLY A 78 -13.50 4.81 -6.20
N PRO A 79 -13.52 5.27 -7.47
CA PRO A 79 -13.23 6.67 -7.77
C PRO A 79 -14.24 7.61 -7.12
N ASP A 80 -13.75 8.73 -6.61
CA ASP A 80 -14.56 9.73 -5.92
C ASP A 80 -13.93 11.11 -6.11
N GLU A 81 -14.73 12.15 -6.23
CA GLU A 81 -14.24 13.51 -6.43
C GLU A 81 -13.40 13.99 -5.24
N GLU A 82 -13.78 13.62 -4.03
CA GLU A 82 -13.04 13.97 -2.83
C GLU A 82 -11.61 13.40 -2.87
N ILE A 83 -11.45 12.19 -3.38
CA ILE A 83 -10.14 11.57 -3.55
C ILE A 83 -9.29 12.39 -4.53
N CYS A 84 -9.90 12.82 -5.64
CA CYS A 84 -9.19 13.64 -6.63
C CYS A 84 -8.74 14.98 -6.05
N GLN A 85 -9.58 15.61 -5.25
CA GLN A 85 -9.24 16.87 -4.57
C GLN A 85 -8.10 16.70 -3.57
N LEU A 86 -8.15 15.66 -2.76
CA LEU A 86 -7.08 15.31 -1.82
C LEU A 86 -5.76 15.04 -2.57
N ALA A 87 -5.83 14.29 -3.66
CA ALA A 87 -4.65 13.96 -4.45
C ALA A 87 -3.99 15.21 -5.04
N ASN A 88 -4.79 16.15 -5.55
CA ASN A 88 -4.27 17.42 -6.06
C ASN A 88 -3.54 18.20 -4.97
N ASP A 89 -4.12 18.26 -3.79
CA ASP A 89 -3.52 18.94 -2.64
C ASP A 89 -2.19 18.30 -2.22
N PHE A 90 -2.17 16.97 -2.12
CA PHE A 90 -0.95 16.24 -1.77
C PHE A 90 0.14 16.38 -2.83
N GLN A 91 -0.23 16.42 -4.10
CA GLN A 91 0.70 16.58 -5.20
C GLN A 91 1.41 17.95 -5.12
N GLN A 92 0.66 18.99 -4.81
CA GLN A 92 1.20 20.34 -4.68
C GLN A 92 2.07 20.50 -3.44
N LYS A 93 1.60 20.02 -2.30
CA LYS A 93 2.30 20.21 -1.01
C LYS A 93 3.45 19.24 -0.78
N GLY A 94 3.31 18.00 -1.25
CA GLY A 94 4.27 16.94 -0.99
C GLY A 94 5.24 16.65 -2.13
N ASN A 95 5.10 17.32 -3.25
CA ASN A 95 5.89 17.06 -4.45
C ASN A 95 5.84 15.57 -4.84
N LEU A 96 4.63 15.01 -4.80
CA LEU A 96 4.37 13.60 -5.14
C LEU A 96 3.97 13.47 -6.60
N SER A 97 4.23 12.31 -7.21
CA SER A 97 3.65 11.97 -8.51
C SER A 97 2.13 11.89 -8.37
N SER A 98 1.41 12.02 -9.49
CA SER A 98 -0.05 11.88 -9.46
C SER A 98 -0.49 10.51 -8.96
N LYS A 99 0.24 9.47 -9.33
CA LYS A 99 -0.03 8.09 -8.91
C LYS A 99 0.13 7.93 -7.39
N ASP A 100 1.25 8.40 -6.84
CA ASP A 100 1.51 8.31 -5.40
C ASP A 100 0.49 9.13 -4.61
N ALA A 101 0.17 10.33 -5.10
CA ALA A 101 -0.82 11.19 -4.47
C ALA A 101 -2.21 10.55 -4.44
N LEU A 102 -2.60 9.86 -5.52
CA LEU A 102 -3.89 9.17 -5.59
C LEU A 102 -3.94 7.99 -4.62
N HIS A 103 -2.88 7.20 -4.52
CA HIS A 103 -2.82 6.12 -3.54
C HIS A 103 -2.97 6.65 -2.11
N LEU A 104 -2.23 7.70 -1.79
CA LEU A 104 -2.28 8.31 -0.47
C LEU A 104 -3.67 8.88 -0.17
N ALA A 105 -4.29 9.53 -1.16
CA ALA A 105 -5.64 10.06 -1.03
C ALA A 105 -6.67 8.95 -0.79
N CYS A 106 -6.54 7.81 -1.48
CA CYS A 106 -7.40 6.65 -1.24
C CYS A 106 -7.25 6.13 0.19
N ALA A 107 -6.02 6.09 0.70
CA ALA A 107 -5.75 5.64 2.07
C ALA A 107 -6.43 6.56 3.10
N ILE A 108 -6.34 7.85 2.91
CA ILE A 108 -6.98 8.85 3.79
C ILE A 108 -8.51 8.73 3.70
N TYR A 109 -9.05 8.63 2.49
CA TYR A 109 -10.49 8.50 2.26
C TYR A 109 -11.07 7.26 2.95
N ALA A 110 -10.31 6.16 2.97
CA ALA A 110 -10.73 4.92 3.63
C ALA A 110 -10.55 4.95 5.15
N ASN A 111 -10.00 6.01 5.71
CA ASN A 111 -9.65 6.13 7.13
C ASN A 111 -8.66 5.07 7.58
N SER A 112 -7.64 4.81 6.75
CA SER A 112 -6.59 3.86 7.07
C SER A 112 -5.73 4.35 8.24
N HIS A 113 -5.30 3.41 9.08
CA HIS A 113 -4.38 3.71 10.19
C HIS A 113 -2.95 3.75 9.71
N PHE A 114 -2.62 2.95 8.69
CA PHE A 114 -1.27 2.84 8.13
C PHE A 114 -1.32 2.90 6.61
N PHE A 115 -0.33 3.56 6.03
CA PHE A 115 0.03 3.47 4.61
C PHE A 115 1.39 2.79 4.56
N ILE A 116 1.46 1.61 3.98
CA ILE A 116 2.69 0.80 3.95
C ILE A 116 3.20 0.71 2.52
N THR A 117 4.45 1.08 2.31
CA THR A 117 5.08 1.07 0.99
C THR A 117 6.55 0.66 1.10
N CYS A 118 7.06 0.03 0.04
CA CYS A 118 8.47 -0.29 -0.09
C CYS A 118 9.30 0.86 -0.68
N ASP A 119 8.64 1.95 -1.09
CA ASP A 119 9.29 3.12 -1.67
C ASP A 119 9.72 4.10 -0.58
N ASP A 120 11.01 4.10 -0.25
CA ASP A 120 11.58 4.95 0.81
C ASP A 120 11.43 6.44 0.49
N GLU A 121 11.53 6.82 -0.78
CA GLU A 121 11.37 8.22 -1.19
C GLU A 121 9.94 8.70 -0.99
N LEU A 122 8.97 7.86 -1.30
CA LEU A 122 7.56 8.15 -1.05
C LEU A 122 7.30 8.35 0.44
N ILE A 123 7.84 7.47 1.29
CA ILE A 123 7.71 7.60 2.75
C ILE A 123 8.23 8.96 3.21
N LYS A 124 9.40 9.34 2.74
CA LYS A 124 10.05 10.59 3.11
C LYS A 124 9.22 11.82 2.72
N ARG A 125 8.73 11.83 1.48
CA ARG A 125 7.92 12.94 0.96
C ARG A 125 6.56 13.02 1.63
N ALA A 126 5.90 11.87 1.80
CA ALA A 126 4.57 11.82 2.40
C ALA A 126 4.58 12.24 3.87
N LYS A 127 5.65 11.96 4.61
CA LYS A 127 5.79 12.40 6.01
C LYS A 127 5.78 13.91 6.15
N ARG A 128 6.17 14.65 5.12
CA ARG A 128 6.15 16.12 5.14
C ARG A 128 4.73 16.68 5.13
N LEU A 129 3.74 15.87 4.77
CA LEU A 129 2.33 16.29 4.73
C LEU A 129 1.67 16.29 6.11
N ASN A 130 2.32 15.72 7.12
CA ASN A 130 1.80 15.63 8.50
C ASN A 130 0.40 15.02 8.57
N LEU A 131 0.20 13.91 7.89
CA LEU A 131 -1.07 13.21 7.87
C LEU A 131 -1.28 12.40 9.16
N GLU A 132 -2.53 12.13 9.48
CA GLU A 132 -2.86 11.38 10.69
C GLU A 132 -2.44 9.92 10.63
N LEU A 133 -2.53 9.29 9.45
CA LEU A 133 -2.11 7.91 9.30
C LEU A 133 -0.58 7.80 9.35
N ARG A 134 -0.09 6.64 9.76
CA ARG A 134 1.34 6.36 9.79
C ARG A 134 1.79 5.81 8.44
N ILE A 135 2.92 6.32 7.95
CA ILE A 135 3.50 5.96 6.65
C ILE A 135 4.83 5.27 6.93
N ILE A 136 4.90 3.98 6.67
CA ILE A 136 6.09 3.17 7.01
C ILE A 136 6.34 2.06 5.99
N ASN A 137 7.53 1.49 6.07
CA ASN A 137 7.97 0.33 5.32
C ASN A 137 7.37 -0.94 5.95
N PRO A 138 7.09 -2.00 5.17
CA PRO A 138 6.50 -3.22 5.73
C PRO A 138 7.35 -3.89 6.82
N VAL A 139 8.67 -3.84 6.72
CA VAL A 139 9.55 -4.41 7.75
C VAL A 139 9.38 -3.67 9.07
N ASP A 140 9.32 -2.34 9.02
CA ASP A 140 9.13 -1.50 10.21
C ASP A 140 7.76 -1.73 10.84
N TYR A 141 6.73 -1.92 10.01
CA TYR A 141 5.40 -2.24 10.51
C TYR A 141 5.41 -3.54 11.32
N ILE A 142 6.02 -4.60 10.78
CA ILE A 142 6.08 -5.90 11.48
C ILE A 142 6.86 -5.76 12.80
N ARG A 143 7.95 -5.02 12.79
CA ARG A 143 8.75 -4.79 14.01
C ARG A 143 7.93 -4.08 15.10
N GLU A 144 7.08 -3.15 14.73
CA GLU A 144 6.23 -2.43 15.70
C GLU A 144 5.16 -3.35 16.31
N VAL A 145 4.50 -4.16 15.50
CA VAL A 145 3.37 -4.98 15.98
C VAL A 145 3.81 -6.23 16.74
N GLU A 146 5.08 -6.60 16.63
CA GLU A 146 5.65 -7.75 17.34
C GLU A 146 6.27 -7.41 18.68
N LYS A 147 6.27 -6.15 19.07
CA LYS A 147 6.78 -5.75 20.38
C LYS A 147 5.89 -6.21 21.53
#